data_09a0015328e609e785be25833bc452b0
#
_entry.id   09a0015328e609e785be25833bc452b0
#
_cell.length_a   1.000
_cell.length_b   1.000
_cell.length_c   1.000
_cell.angle_alpha   90.00
_cell.angle_beta   90.00
_cell.angle_gamma   90.00
#
_symmetry.space_group_name_H-M   'P 1'
#
loop_
_entity.id
_entity.type
_entity.pdbx_description
1 polymer ?
#
loop_
_entity_poly.entity_id
_entity_poly.type
_entity_poly.pdbx_seq_one_letter_code
_entity_poly.pdbx_strand_id
1 'polypeptide(L)'
;YIDIMRAQLLFLFIFLHSFLAHNQIKIERTETTKHDNNFKLLKIDNLGNEYYLGDYHLLKRKDLLFSDSSMGLISKVDLYNPLKIKVWFLDFNSLVILDNFLNEITRINFNEIPSLGEIYDISSANDNSIWVFDETEMKIKKFDFFKRLLIENIETKIEGEFLDFRSNYNYLWVITDLYFYKINYNGSIIYKSENSNGFNKLRLFKNDVILASNNQLIHFKNDEELFINIKHEKLFIKDFSVIDETLYIYDKDHLNKYLILS
;
A
#
# COMPACT_ATOMS: atom_id res chain seq x y z
N TYR A 1 43.18 35.60 -1.50
CA TYR A 1 42.67 34.52 -2.39
C TYR A 1 42.18 33.31 -1.61
N ILE A 2 42.94 32.88 -0.60
CA ILE A 2 42.59 31.71 0.26
C ILE A 2 41.31 31.97 1.10
N ASP A 3 41.14 33.19 1.58
CA ASP A 3 39.96 33.57 2.39
C ASP A 3 38.67 33.67 1.57
N ILE A 4 38.77 34.10 0.31
CA ILE A 4 37.61 34.13 -0.61
C ILE A 4 37.21 32.69 -0.97
N MET A 5 38.16 31.82 -1.21
CA MET A 5 37.91 30.41 -1.51
C MET A 5 37.27 29.68 -0.32
N ARG A 6 37.73 29.96 0.92
CA ARG A 6 37.13 29.43 2.16
C ARG A 6 35.68 29.92 2.36
N ALA A 7 35.41 31.20 2.10
CA ALA A 7 34.08 31.77 2.18
C ALA A 7 33.14 31.15 1.14
N GLN A 8 33.60 30.91 -0.08
CA GLN A 8 32.81 30.25 -1.14
C GLN A 8 32.53 28.78 -0.81
N LEU A 9 33.49 28.05 -0.23
CA LEU A 9 33.31 26.68 0.21
C LEU A 9 32.29 26.59 1.38
N LEU A 10 32.38 27.54 2.33
CA LEU A 10 31.41 27.61 3.46
C LEU A 10 30.00 27.94 2.97
N PHE A 11 29.87 28.83 2.02
CA PHE A 11 28.58 29.19 1.42
C PHE A 11 27.96 28.02 0.64
N LEU A 12 28.80 27.27 -0.11
CA LEU A 12 28.37 26.06 -0.82
C LEU A 12 27.93 24.97 0.16
N PHE A 13 28.62 24.81 1.29
CA PHE A 13 28.28 23.83 2.32
C PHE A 13 26.99 24.18 3.06
N ILE A 14 26.75 25.45 3.36
CA ILE A 14 25.50 25.95 3.96
C ILE A 14 24.34 25.79 2.97
N PHE A 15 24.57 26.06 1.68
CA PHE A 15 23.54 25.90 0.64
C PHE A 15 23.17 24.43 0.42
N LEU A 16 24.14 23.51 0.46
CA LEU A 16 23.89 22.07 0.38
C LEU A 16 23.11 21.54 1.59
N HIS A 17 23.40 22.03 2.80
CA HIS A 17 22.67 21.64 4.02
C HIS A 17 21.26 22.20 4.06
N SER A 18 21.00 23.38 3.50
CA SER A 18 19.64 23.94 3.42
C SER A 18 18.75 23.19 2.42
N PHE A 19 19.30 22.60 1.38
CA PHE A 19 18.55 21.75 0.43
C PHE A 19 18.14 20.41 1.06
N LEU A 20 18.97 19.81 1.92
CA LEU A 20 18.66 18.55 2.62
C LEU A 20 17.61 18.73 3.72
N ALA A 21 17.43 19.95 4.24
CA ALA A 21 16.47 20.22 5.31
C ALA A 21 15.01 20.38 4.81
N HIS A 22 14.78 20.56 3.50
CA HIS A 22 13.46 20.86 2.95
C HIS A 22 12.60 19.63 2.57
N ASN A 23 13.20 18.44 2.52
CA ASN A 23 12.49 17.22 2.08
C ASN A 23 12.13 16.26 3.22
N GLN A 24 11.85 16.78 4.42
CA GLN A 24 11.50 15.93 5.57
C GLN A 24 10.11 16.24 6.08
N ILE A 25 9.27 15.21 6.17
CA ILE A 25 7.99 15.26 6.88
C ILE A 25 8.24 14.94 8.35
N LYS A 26 7.77 15.80 9.24
CA LYS A 26 7.86 15.59 10.68
C LYS A 26 6.68 14.74 11.14
N ILE A 27 6.96 13.79 12.03
CA ILE A 27 5.94 13.02 12.72
C ILE A 27 6.16 13.11 14.22
N GLU A 28 5.08 13.06 14.98
CA GLU A 28 5.08 13.09 16.43
C GLU A 28 4.42 11.83 16.98
N ARG A 29 5.12 11.12 17.88
CA ARG A 29 4.56 9.95 18.54
C ARG A 29 3.50 10.40 19.53
N THR A 30 2.28 9.87 19.39
CA THR A 30 1.14 10.18 20.27
C THR A 30 0.84 9.06 21.24
N GLU A 31 1.11 7.80 20.86
CA GLU A 31 0.74 6.64 21.66
C GLU A 31 1.62 5.44 21.35
N THR A 32 1.82 4.56 22.34
CA THR A 32 2.40 3.23 22.16
C THR A 32 1.56 2.25 22.95
N THR A 33 1.01 1.24 22.28
CA THR A 33 0.21 0.18 22.93
C THR A 33 0.83 -1.18 22.63
N LYS A 34 0.62 -2.13 23.55
CA LYS A 34 1.00 -3.52 23.29
C LYS A 34 0.10 -4.06 22.19
N HIS A 35 0.69 -4.65 21.16
CA HIS A 35 -0.07 -5.18 20.03
C HIS A 35 -0.73 -6.51 20.40
N ASP A 36 -2.03 -6.63 20.09
CA ASP A 36 -2.72 -7.92 20.05
C ASP A 36 -2.36 -8.60 18.72
N ASN A 37 -1.62 -9.72 18.79
CA ASN A 37 -1.18 -10.43 17.60
C ASN A 37 -2.32 -11.11 16.82
N ASN A 38 -3.54 -11.20 17.39
CA ASN A 38 -4.67 -11.88 16.75
C ASN A 38 -5.37 -11.03 15.71
N PHE A 39 -5.34 -9.70 15.86
CA PHE A 39 -6.03 -8.78 14.97
C PHE A 39 -5.18 -7.55 14.64
N LYS A 40 -5.16 -7.20 13.38
CA LYS A 40 -4.50 -6.01 12.86
C LYS A 40 -5.54 -4.96 12.45
N LEU A 41 -5.41 -3.75 12.96
CA LEU A 41 -6.20 -2.61 12.48
C LEU A 41 -5.80 -2.28 11.04
N LEU A 42 -6.75 -2.37 10.11
CA LEU A 42 -6.53 -2.07 8.70
C LEU A 42 -6.88 -0.63 8.36
N LYS A 43 -8.04 -0.17 8.83
CA LYS A 43 -8.59 1.13 8.46
C LYS A 43 -9.63 1.59 9.47
N ILE A 44 -9.78 2.91 9.57
CA ILE A 44 -10.97 3.56 10.12
C ILE A 44 -11.60 4.33 8.94
N ASP A 45 -12.88 4.08 8.66
CA ASP A 45 -13.57 4.78 7.58
C ASP A 45 -14.03 6.19 8.02
N ASN A 46 -14.54 6.98 7.08
CA ASN A 46 -15.02 8.35 7.33
C ASN A 46 -16.25 8.44 8.26
N LEU A 47 -16.83 7.31 8.64
CA LEU A 47 -17.90 7.20 9.62
C LEU A 47 -17.40 6.74 10.99
N GLY A 48 -16.08 6.58 11.15
CA GLY A 48 -15.44 6.10 12.37
C GLY A 48 -15.52 4.58 12.57
N ASN A 49 -15.90 3.80 11.54
CA ASN A 49 -15.91 2.34 11.67
C ASN A 49 -14.49 1.80 11.55
N GLU A 50 -14.09 1.02 12.52
CA GLU A 50 -12.80 0.32 12.54
C GLU A 50 -12.92 -1.05 11.85
N TYR A 51 -11.93 -1.38 11.04
CA TYR A 51 -11.79 -2.68 10.38
C TYR A 51 -10.55 -3.40 10.89
N TYR A 52 -10.71 -4.64 11.31
CA TYR A 52 -9.64 -5.47 11.83
C TYR A 52 -9.51 -6.76 11.03
N LEU A 53 -8.29 -7.14 10.70
CA LEU A 53 -7.96 -8.39 10.02
C LEU A 53 -7.37 -9.39 11.02
N GLY A 54 -7.96 -10.56 11.10
CA GLY A 54 -7.37 -11.79 11.64
C GLY A 54 -7.10 -12.79 10.52
N ASP A 55 -6.56 -13.95 10.85
CA ASP A 55 -6.15 -14.95 9.87
C ASP A 55 -7.29 -15.37 8.92
N TYR A 56 -8.49 -15.59 9.48
CA TYR A 56 -9.67 -16.05 8.73
C TYR A 56 -10.84 -15.08 8.82
N HIS A 57 -10.63 -13.90 9.40
CA HIS A 57 -11.73 -13.03 9.82
C HIS A 57 -11.47 -11.58 9.40
N LEU A 58 -12.52 -10.94 8.89
CA LEU A 58 -12.62 -9.48 8.78
C LEU A 58 -13.70 -8.99 9.74
N LEU A 59 -13.30 -8.20 10.72
CA LEU A 59 -14.19 -7.54 11.67
C LEU A 59 -14.39 -6.08 11.31
N LYS A 60 -15.63 -5.60 11.38
CA LYS A 60 -16.00 -4.20 11.31
C LYS A 60 -16.77 -3.80 12.56
N ARG A 61 -16.37 -2.70 13.23
CA ARG A 61 -17.01 -2.17 14.45
C ARG A 61 -17.12 -3.15 15.64
N LYS A 62 -16.41 -4.27 15.58
CA LYS A 62 -16.48 -5.39 16.53
C LYS A 62 -17.83 -6.15 16.57
N ASP A 63 -18.79 -5.81 15.72
CA ASP A 63 -20.13 -6.41 15.66
C ASP A 63 -20.44 -7.11 14.33
N LEU A 64 -19.80 -6.69 13.24
CA LEU A 64 -19.94 -7.32 11.93
C LEU A 64 -18.71 -8.19 11.64
N LEU A 65 -18.97 -9.43 11.26
CA LEU A 65 -17.93 -10.43 11.01
C LEU A 65 -18.14 -11.08 9.64
N PHE A 66 -17.10 -11.04 8.81
CA PHE A 66 -16.97 -11.97 7.69
C PHE A 66 -15.92 -13.02 8.05
N SER A 67 -16.22 -14.29 7.78
CA SER A 67 -15.31 -15.41 7.99
C SER A 67 -15.58 -16.50 6.97
N ASP A 68 -14.53 -17.03 6.37
CA ASP A 68 -14.59 -18.20 5.50
C ASP A 68 -13.33 -19.05 5.65
N SER A 69 -13.36 -19.95 6.63
CA SER A 69 -12.23 -20.84 6.91
C SER A 69 -11.99 -21.90 5.82
N SER A 70 -12.98 -22.13 4.93
CA SER A 70 -12.83 -23.06 3.80
C SER A 70 -11.93 -22.52 2.69
N MET A 71 -11.68 -21.20 2.68
CA MET A 71 -10.87 -20.49 1.70
C MET A 71 -9.43 -20.22 2.17
N GLY A 72 -9.00 -20.84 3.28
CA GLY A 72 -7.67 -20.59 3.83
C GLY A 72 -7.52 -19.21 4.47
N LEU A 73 -6.28 -18.73 4.55
CA LEU A 73 -5.96 -17.44 5.16
C LEU A 73 -6.42 -16.27 4.27
N ILE A 74 -6.92 -15.22 4.91
CA ILE A 74 -7.13 -13.95 4.19
C ILE A 74 -5.77 -13.32 3.91
N SER A 75 -5.37 -13.31 2.65
CA SER A 75 -4.07 -12.77 2.23
C SER A 75 -4.08 -11.25 2.16
N LYS A 76 -5.20 -10.65 1.72
CA LYS A 76 -5.36 -9.20 1.62
C LYS A 76 -6.81 -8.77 1.74
N VAL A 77 -7.01 -7.59 2.33
CA VAL A 77 -8.29 -6.88 2.29
C VAL A 77 -8.06 -5.50 1.69
N ASP A 78 -8.82 -5.19 0.64
CA ASP A 78 -8.82 -3.87 0.04
C ASP A 78 -10.12 -3.14 0.43
N LEU A 79 -9.95 -2.09 1.24
CA LEU A 79 -11.02 -1.24 1.80
C LEU A 79 -11.12 0.11 1.08
N TYR A 80 -10.55 0.24 -0.12
CA TYR A 80 -10.57 1.50 -0.85
C TYR A 80 -12.02 1.95 -1.15
N ASN A 81 -12.87 1.02 -1.56
CA ASN A 81 -14.30 1.25 -1.69
C ASN A 81 -15.07 0.46 -0.61
N PRO A 82 -15.61 1.13 0.43
CA PRO A 82 -16.29 0.47 1.53
C PRO A 82 -17.64 -0.16 1.16
N LEU A 83 -18.20 0.15 -0.02
CA LEU A 83 -19.41 -0.49 -0.55
C LEU A 83 -19.11 -1.74 -1.39
N LYS A 84 -17.84 -2.00 -1.68
CA LYS A 84 -17.32 -3.14 -2.44
C LYS A 84 -15.97 -3.54 -1.87
N ILE A 85 -15.99 -4.06 -0.65
CA ILE A 85 -14.81 -4.54 0.06
C ILE A 85 -14.32 -5.81 -0.62
N LYS A 86 -13.02 -5.87 -0.96
CA LYS A 86 -12.42 -7.02 -1.62
C LYS A 86 -11.61 -7.81 -0.59
N VAL A 87 -11.92 -9.08 -0.47
CA VAL A 87 -11.20 -10.05 0.37
C VAL A 87 -10.52 -11.04 -0.55
N TRP A 88 -9.20 -11.07 -0.51
CA TRP A 88 -8.37 -11.89 -1.37
C TRP A 88 -7.84 -13.11 -0.63
N PHE A 89 -7.98 -14.27 -1.25
CA PHE A 89 -7.51 -15.57 -0.80
C PHE A 89 -6.51 -16.13 -1.81
N LEU A 90 -5.22 -15.93 -1.54
CA LEU A 90 -4.14 -16.33 -2.44
C LEU A 90 -4.12 -17.85 -2.67
N ASP A 91 -4.21 -18.64 -1.59
CA ASP A 91 -4.15 -20.10 -1.64
C ASP A 91 -5.21 -20.74 -2.55
N PHE A 92 -6.34 -20.06 -2.75
CA PHE A 92 -7.45 -20.51 -3.57
C PHE A 92 -7.62 -19.72 -4.87
N ASN A 93 -6.70 -18.79 -5.15
CA ASN A 93 -6.77 -17.88 -6.30
C ASN A 93 -8.18 -17.26 -6.44
N SER A 94 -8.73 -16.77 -5.32
CA SER A 94 -10.13 -16.40 -5.23
C SER A 94 -10.36 -15.06 -4.55
N LEU A 95 -11.30 -14.30 -5.11
CA LEU A 95 -11.73 -13.00 -4.62
C LEU A 95 -13.18 -13.07 -4.13
N VAL A 96 -13.42 -12.57 -2.92
CA VAL A 96 -14.76 -12.32 -2.39
C VAL A 96 -14.98 -10.81 -2.32
N ILE A 97 -16.13 -10.35 -2.83
CA ILE A 97 -16.56 -8.95 -2.73
C ILE A 97 -17.70 -8.85 -1.75
N LEU A 98 -17.54 -8.01 -0.74
CA LEU A 98 -18.51 -7.78 0.33
C LEU A 98 -19.12 -6.39 0.23
N ASP A 99 -20.35 -6.25 0.70
CA ASP A 99 -20.98 -4.95 0.94
C ASP A 99 -20.47 -4.29 2.24
N ASN A 100 -21.05 -3.14 2.58
CA ASN A 100 -20.68 -2.40 3.79
C ASN A 100 -21.18 -3.04 5.10
N PHE A 101 -21.99 -4.09 5.03
CA PHE A 101 -22.42 -4.93 6.15
C PHE A 101 -21.64 -6.23 6.25
N LEU A 102 -20.63 -6.41 5.42
CA LEU A 102 -19.82 -7.62 5.24
C LEU A 102 -20.62 -8.82 4.70
N ASN A 103 -21.74 -8.59 4.02
CA ASN A 103 -22.44 -9.65 3.27
C ASN A 103 -21.75 -9.86 1.92
N GLU A 104 -21.65 -11.10 1.49
CA GLU A 104 -21.07 -11.46 0.19
C GLU A 104 -21.97 -10.97 -0.95
N ILE A 105 -21.39 -10.14 -1.85
CA ILE A 105 -22.02 -9.70 -3.10
C ILE A 105 -21.76 -10.71 -4.20
N THR A 106 -20.49 -11.12 -4.33
CA THR A 106 -20.05 -12.07 -5.36
C THR A 106 -18.71 -12.69 -4.97
N ARG A 107 -18.47 -13.87 -5.55
CA ARG A 107 -17.22 -14.61 -5.43
C ARG A 107 -16.70 -14.97 -6.81
N ILE A 108 -15.39 -14.88 -7.00
CA ILE A 108 -14.70 -15.15 -8.25
C ILE A 108 -13.54 -16.10 -7.95
N ASN A 109 -13.54 -17.23 -8.61
CA ASN A 109 -12.41 -18.13 -8.67
C ASN A 109 -11.64 -17.84 -9.97
N PHE A 110 -10.43 -17.31 -9.88
CA PHE A 110 -9.65 -16.96 -11.07
C PHE A 110 -9.15 -18.19 -11.83
N ASN A 111 -9.11 -19.37 -11.21
CA ASN A 111 -8.81 -20.62 -11.91
C ASN A 111 -9.87 -20.96 -12.98
N GLU A 112 -11.07 -20.36 -12.90
CA GLU A 112 -12.13 -20.53 -13.89
C GLU A 112 -12.07 -19.49 -15.02
N ILE A 113 -11.09 -18.59 -15.02
CA ILE A 113 -10.92 -17.52 -16.01
C ILE A 113 -9.76 -17.87 -16.95
N PRO A 114 -9.99 -18.42 -18.16
CA PRO A 114 -8.93 -18.95 -19.01
C PRO A 114 -7.86 -17.94 -19.44
N SER A 115 -8.18 -16.65 -19.41
CA SER A 115 -7.29 -15.53 -19.80
C SER A 115 -6.37 -15.06 -18.66
N LEU A 116 -6.49 -15.64 -17.47
CA LEU A 116 -5.69 -15.32 -16.30
C LEU A 116 -4.94 -16.56 -15.83
N GLY A 117 -3.70 -16.34 -15.40
CA GLY A 117 -2.90 -17.35 -14.70
C GLY A 117 -3.13 -17.29 -13.19
N GLU A 118 -2.08 -17.59 -12.45
CA GLU A 118 -2.09 -17.45 -11.00
C GLU A 118 -2.01 -15.95 -10.62
N ILE A 119 -3.00 -15.50 -9.88
CA ILE A 119 -3.05 -14.13 -9.41
C ILE A 119 -2.37 -14.06 -8.04
N TYR A 120 -1.27 -13.33 -7.98
CA TYR A 120 -0.54 -13.16 -6.74
C TYR A 120 -1.18 -12.12 -5.81
N ASP A 121 -1.68 -11.02 -6.37
CA ASP A 121 -2.28 -9.94 -5.58
C ASP A 121 -3.32 -9.15 -6.36
N ILE A 122 -4.19 -8.42 -5.63
CA ILE A 122 -5.27 -7.61 -6.20
C ILE A 122 -5.26 -6.20 -5.59
N SER A 123 -5.78 -5.22 -6.33
CA SER A 123 -6.06 -3.87 -5.81
C SER A 123 -7.27 -3.25 -6.51
N SER A 124 -7.94 -2.31 -5.85
CA SER A 124 -9.10 -1.61 -6.43
C SER A 124 -8.73 -0.87 -7.71
N ALA A 125 -9.67 -0.81 -8.65
CA ALA A 125 -9.61 0.09 -9.78
C ALA A 125 -10.93 0.89 -9.87
N ASN A 126 -11.12 1.67 -10.92
CA ASN A 126 -12.36 2.41 -11.12
C ASN A 126 -13.54 1.48 -11.44
N ASP A 127 -14.75 1.94 -11.17
CA ASP A 127 -16.02 1.28 -11.44
C ASP A 127 -16.14 -0.12 -10.80
N ASN A 128 -16.34 -1.14 -11.63
CA ASN A 128 -16.44 -2.54 -11.23
C ASN A 128 -15.17 -3.32 -11.55
N SER A 129 -14.04 -2.64 -11.63
CA SER A 129 -12.78 -3.29 -11.97
C SER A 129 -11.80 -3.35 -10.79
N ILE A 130 -10.86 -4.25 -10.94
CA ILE A 130 -9.69 -4.42 -10.09
C ILE A 130 -8.44 -4.52 -10.95
N TRP A 131 -7.34 -4.13 -10.37
CA TRP A 131 -6.03 -4.51 -10.84
C TRP A 131 -5.69 -5.89 -10.27
N VAL A 132 -5.13 -6.76 -11.10
CA VAL A 132 -4.61 -8.06 -10.72
C VAL A 132 -3.16 -8.16 -11.17
N PHE A 133 -2.31 -8.74 -10.33
CA PHE A 133 -0.97 -9.13 -10.73
C PHE A 133 -0.97 -10.61 -11.11
N ASP A 134 -0.84 -10.88 -12.40
CA ASP A 134 -0.70 -12.21 -12.96
C ASP A 134 0.77 -12.62 -12.90
N GLU A 135 1.10 -13.51 -11.97
CA GLU A 135 2.47 -13.97 -11.73
C GLU A 135 2.98 -14.83 -12.88
N THR A 136 2.11 -15.58 -13.54
CA THR A 136 2.47 -16.44 -14.67
C THR A 136 3.04 -15.64 -15.84
N GLU A 137 2.46 -14.47 -16.13
CA GLU A 137 2.90 -13.61 -17.21
C GLU A 137 3.78 -12.43 -16.77
N MET A 138 3.93 -12.21 -15.47
CA MET A 138 4.60 -11.04 -14.87
C MET A 138 3.98 -9.73 -15.35
N LYS A 139 2.66 -9.68 -15.34
CA LYS A 139 1.88 -8.54 -15.81
C LYS A 139 0.87 -8.06 -14.80
N ILE A 140 0.68 -6.75 -14.76
CA ILE A 140 -0.48 -6.13 -14.17
C ILE A 140 -1.57 -6.08 -15.24
N LYS A 141 -2.75 -6.59 -14.93
CA LYS A 141 -3.91 -6.60 -15.81
C LYS A 141 -5.11 -5.97 -15.13
N LYS A 142 -6.07 -5.47 -15.90
CA LYS A 142 -7.30 -4.90 -15.36
C LYS A 142 -8.48 -5.82 -15.65
N PHE A 143 -9.24 -6.16 -14.60
CA PHE A 143 -10.30 -7.15 -14.64
C PHE A 143 -11.64 -6.57 -14.17
N ASP A 144 -12.69 -6.73 -14.97
CA ASP A 144 -14.06 -6.40 -14.57
C ASP A 144 -14.67 -7.60 -13.81
N PHE A 145 -14.89 -7.43 -12.53
CA PHE A 145 -15.32 -8.54 -11.67
C PHE A 145 -16.83 -8.88 -11.79
N PHE A 146 -17.66 -8.00 -12.36
CA PHE A 146 -19.05 -8.34 -12.65
C PHE A 146 -19.20 -9.06 -14.00
N LYS A 147 -18.49 -8.57 -15.02
CA LYS A 147 -18.49 -9.22 -16.34
C LYS A 147 -17.63 -10.48 -16.37
N ARG A 148 -16.73 -10.63 -15.40
CA ARG A 148 -15.73 -11.72 -15.30
C ARG A 148 -14.81 -11.79 -16.53
N LEU A 149 -14.37 -10.63 -17.00
CA LEU A 149 -13.54 -10.49 -18.19
C LEU A 149 -12.38 -9.52 -17.94
N LEU A 150 -11.25 -9.78 -18.61
CA LEU A 150 -10.18 -8.78 -18.72
C LEU A 150 -10.68 -7.57 -19.52
N ILE A 151 -10.24 -6.39 -19.11
CA ILE A 151 -10.42 -5.17 -19.89
C ILE A 151 -9.33 -5.15 -20.95
N GLU A 152 -9.76 -5.23 -22.22
CA GLU A 152 -8.86 -5.33 -23.36
C GLU A 152 -7.85 -4.17 -23.40
N ASN A 153 -6.63 -4.50 -23.83
CA ASN A 153 -5.51 -3.56 -24.03
C ASN A 153 -5.06 -2.78 -22.76
N ILE A 154 -5.49 -3.23 -21.57
CA ILE A 154 -5.00 -2.68 -20.31
C ILE A 154 -4.18 -3.74 -19.59
N GLU A 155 -2.91 -3.84 -19.99
CA GLU A 155 -1.91 -4.67 -19.33
C GLU A 155 -0.56 -3.96 -19.28
N THR A 156 0.21 -4.21 -18.23
CA THR A 156 1.54 -3.62 -18.03
C THR A 156 2.51 -4.68 -17.58
N LYS A 157 3.56 -4.91 -18.36
CA LYS A 157 4.66 -5.77 -17.94
C LYS A 157 5.52 -5.03 -16.92
N ILE A 158 5.85 -5.71 -15.82
CA ILE A 158 6.78 -5.21 -14.80
C ILE A 158 8.04 -6.07 -14.78
N GLU A 159 9.12 -5.49 -14.27
CA GLU A 159 10.44 -6.13 -14.15
C GLU A 159 10.78 -6.31 -12.67
N GLY A 160 11.44 -7.41 -12.34
CA GLY A 160 11.82 -7.76 -10.98
C GLY A 160 10.76 -8.61 -10.25
N GLU A 161 11.12 -9.06 -9.05
CA GLU A 161 10.22 -9.81 -8.17
C GLU A 161 9.17 -8.86 -7.58
N PHE A 162 7.89 -9.22 -7.70
CA PHE A 162 6.79 -8.41 -7.18
C PHE A 162 6.78 -8.42 -5.64
N LEU A 163 6.61 -7.24 -5.02
CA LEU A 163 6.61 -7.10 -3.57
C LEU A 163 5.29 -6.58 -3.00
N ASP A 164 4.77 -5.48 -3.54
CA ASP A 164 3.49 -4.90 -3.09
C ASP A 164 2.91 -3.97 -4.16
N PHE A 165 1.59 -3.82 -4.17
CA PHE A 165 0.95 -2.75 -4.92
C PHE A 165 -0.33 -2.24 -4.26
N ARG A 166 -0.64 -0.97 -4.50
CA ARG A 166 -1.86 -0.29 -4.07
C ARG A 166 -2.31 0.67 -5.14
N SER A 167 -3.60 0.88 -5.22
CA SER A 167 -4.20 1.78 -6.19
C SER A 167 -5.28 2.67 -5.59
N ASN A 168 -5.45 3.81 -6.19
CA ASN A 168 -6.69 4.59 -6.15
C ASN A 168 -7.38 4.52 -7.52
N TYR A 169 -8.41 5.34 -7.77
CA TYR A 169 -9.12 5.31 -9.06
C TYR A 169 -8.28 5.82 -10.24
N ASN A 170 -7.26 6.63 -9.99
CA ASN A 170 -6.46 7.27 -11.03
C ASN A 170 -5.13 6.56 -11.29
N TYR A 171 -4.53 6.00 -10.24
CA TYR A 171 -3.17 5.48 -10.27
C TYR A 171 -3.06 4.14 -9.56
N LEU A 172 -2.10 3.37 -10.04
CA LEU A 172 -1.59 2.18 -9.41
C LEU A 172 -0.10 2.39 -9.13
N TRP A 173 0.33 2.12 -7.91
CA TRP A 173 1.74 2.10 -7.53
C TRP A 173 2.17 0.67 -7.27
N VAL A 174 3.31 0.28 -7.81
CA VAL A 174 3.87 -1.08 -7.74
C VAL A 174 5.31 -1.02 -7.26
N ILE A 175 5.67 -1.90 -6.35
CA ILE A 175 7.04 -2.12 -5.92
C ILE A 175 7.47 -3.52 -6.36
N THR A 176 8.65 -3.59 -6.99
CA THR A 176 9.40 -4.82 -7.16
C THR A 176 10.74 -4.70 -6.43
N ASP A 177 11.50 -5.76 -6.36
CA ASP A 177 12.86 -5.72 -5.81
C ASP A 177 13.78 -4.76 -6.60
N LEU A 178 13.52 -4.56 -7.91
CA LEU A 178 14.32 -3.71 -8.79
C LEU A 178 13.77 -2.29 -8.93
N TYR A 179 12.45 -2.12 -8.97
CA TYR A 179 11.83 -0.86 -9.37
C TYR A 179 10.61 -0.47 -8.54
N PHE A 180 10.37 0.83 -8.51
CA PHE A 180 9.10 1.43 -8.11
C PHE A 180 8.42 2.05 -9.34
N TYR A 181 7.13 1.75 -9.52
CA TYR A 181 6.33 2.20 -10.66
C TYR A 181 5.11 2.99 -10.20
N LYS A 182 4.73 3.99 -10.99
CA LYS A 182 3.40 4.62 -10.96
C LYS A 182 2.77 4.44 -12.34
N ILE A 183 1.59 3.85 -12.35
CA ILE A 183 0.87 3.45 -13.57
C ILE A 183 -0.48 4.18 -13.55
N ASN A 184 -0.91 4.74 -14.68
CA ASN A 184 -2.20 5.39 -14.78
C ASN A 184 -3.36 4.38 -14.97
N TYR A 185 -4.59 4.87 -14.93
CA TYR A 185 -5.79 4.02 -15.05
C TYR A 185 -5.92 3.29 -16.41
N ASN A 186 -5.16 3.68 -17.43
CA ASN A 186 -5.08 3.03 -18.75
C ASN A 186 -3.94 1.99 -18.82
N GLY A 187 -3.23 1.73 -17.73
CA GLY A 187 -2.12 0.78 -17.71
C GLY A 187 -0.78 1.35 -18.21
N SER A 188 -0.68 2.65 -18.50
CA SER A 188 0.61 3.24 -18.94
C SER A 188 1.48 3.58 -17.75
N ILE A 189 2.77 3.19 -17.80
CA ILE A 189 3.77 3.61 -16.82
C ILE A 189 4.01 5.10 -17.02
N ILE A 190 3.76 5.92 -15.99
CA ILE A 190 3.98 7.37 -16.01
C ILE A 190 5.18 7.77 -15.15
N TYR A 191 5.63 6.89 -14.25
CA TYR A 191 6.85 7.06 -13.48
C TYR A 191 7.50 5.70 -13.24
N LYS A 192 8.83 5.63 -13.31
CA LYS A 192 9.65 4.45 -12.98
C LYS A 192 10.95 4.92 -12.37
N SER A 193 11.34 4.38 -11.23
CA SER A 193 12.65 4.59 -10.61
C SER A 193 13.20 3.28 -10.07
N GLU A 194 14.51 3.21 -9.86
CA GLU A 194 15.15 2.09 -9.17
C GLU A 194 14.72 2.05 -7.71
N ASN A 195 14.49 0.84 -7.17
CA ASN A 195 14.19 0.62 -5.76
C ASN A 195 15.48 0.47 -4.92
N SER A 196 16.38 1.45 -5.01
CA SER A 196 17.68 1.43 -4.32
C SER A 196 17.55 1.44 -2.79
N ASN A 197 16.42 1.92 -2.25
CA ASN A 197 16.15 1.97 -0.81
C ASN A 197 15.58 0.66 -0.25
N GLY A 198 15.34 -0.35 -1.09
CA GLY A 198 14.79 -1.64 -0.69
C GLY A 198 13.38 -1.54 -0.10
N PHE A 199 12.54 -0.66 -0.63
CA PHE A 199 11.15 -0.59 -0.24
C PHE A 199 10.43 -1.88 -0.61
N ASN A 200 9.64 -2.41 0.32
CA ASN A 200 8.92 -3.66 0.16
C ASN A 200 7.44 -3.60 0.58
N LYS A 201 6.98 -2.43 1.03
CA LYS A 201 5.59 -2.18 1.38
C LYS A 201 5.18 -0.78 1.00
N LEU A 202 3.92 -0.63 0.61
CA LEU A 202 3.34 0.68 0.36
C LEU A 202 1.90 0.78 0.91
N ARG A 203 1.51 2.00 1.29
CA ARG A 203 0.15 2.31 1.74
C ARG A 203 -0.30 3.62 1.11
N LEU A 204 -1.58 3.67 0.76
CA LEU A 204 -2.19 4.92 0.27
C LEU A 204 -2.17 5.98 1.37
N PHE A 205 -1.84 7.19 1.00
CA PHE A 205 -1.92 8.38 1.86
C PHE A 205 -2.44 9.56 1.04
N LYS A 206 -3.67 9.97 1.32
CA LYS A 206 -4.39 10.97 0.50
C LYS A 206 -4.46 10.50 -0.97
N ASN A 207 -3.87 11.25 -1.90
CA ASN A 207 -3.80 10.90 -3.33
C ASN A 207 -2.46 10.28 -3.73
N ASP A 208 -1.58 10.02 -2.79
CA ASP A 208 -0.21 9.55 -2.96
C ASP A 208 0.04 8.27 -2.16
N VAL A 209 1.30 7.89 -1.96
CA VAL A 209 1.67 6.69 -1.20
C VAL A 209 2.80 6.95 -0.22
N ILE A 210 2.78 6.21 0.88
CA ILE A 210 3.93 6.05 1.76
C ILE A 210 4.58 4.70 1.46
N LEU A 211 5.87 4.71 1.19
CA LEU A 211 6.73 3.54 0.96
C LEU A 211 7.49 3.22 2.23
N ALA A 212 7.67 1.94 2.51
CA ALA A 212 8.44 1.46 3.65
C ALA A 212 9.48 0.42 3.24
N SER A 213 10.66 0.52 3.87
CA SER A 213 11.60 -0.58 4.08
C SER A 213 11.63 -0.96 5.56
N ASN A 214 12.49 -1.88 5.97
CA ASN A 214 12.53 -2.33 7.37
C ASN A 214 12.81 -1.22 8.41
N ASN A 215 13.42 -0.12 8.00
CA ASN A 215 13.88 0.95 8.89
C ASN A 215 13.63 2.37 8.38
N GLN A 216 12.96 2.51 7.25
CA GLN A 216 12.78 3.79 6.58
C GLN A 216 11.38 3.93 6.03
N LEU A 217 10.84 5.14 6.09
CA LEU A 217 9.59 5.54 5.47
C LEU A 217 9.82 6.76 4.59
N ILE A 218 9.21 6.78 3.42
CA ILE A 218 9.11 7.96 2.57
C ILE A 218 7.66 8.20 2.15
N HIS A 219 7.29 9.47 2.02
CA HIS A 219 6.09 9.88 1.33
C HIS A 219 6.46 10.22 -0.12
N PHE A 220 5.98 9.43 -1.06
CA PHE A 220 6.11 9.71 -2.48
C PHE A 220 4.97 10.62 -2.92
N LYS A 221 5.27 11.89 -3.13
CA LYS A 221 4.30 12.94 -3.43
C LYS A 221 4.74 13.76 -4.64
N ASN A 222 3.84 13.95 -5.61
CA ASN A 222 4.12 14.71 -6.84
C ASN A 222 5.38 14.22 -7.58
N ASP A 223 5.60 12.89 -7.59
CA ASP A 223 6.76 12.24 -8.19
C ASP A 223 8.11 12.60 -7.51
N GLU A 224 8.05 13.04 -6.24
CA GLU A 224 9.19 13.32 -5.38
C GLU A 224 9.16 12.48 -4.10
N GLU A 225 10.35 12.11 -3.61
CA GLU A 225 10.51 11.37 -2.37
C GLU A 225 10.73 12.33 -1.19
N LEU A 226 9.78 12.33 -0.24
CA LEU A 226 9.87 13.09 1.00
C LEU A 226 10.12 12.14 2.17
N PHE A 227 11.30 12.20 2.78
CA PHE A 227 11.63 11.34 3.92
C PHE A 227 10.76 11.65 5.13
N ILE A 228 10.16 10.61 5.72
CA ILE A 228 9.44 10.72 6.98
C ILE A 228 10.46 10.51 8.10
N ASN A 229 10.85 11.61 8.74
CA ASN A 229 11.85 11.57 9.81
C ASN A 229 11.19 11.23 11.14
N ILE A 230 11.46 10.03 11.63
CA ILE A 230 11.07 9.57 12.95
C ILE A 230 12.22 9.91 13.91
N LYS A 231 12.09 11.03 14.62
CA LYS A 231 13.15 11.50 15.55
C LYS A 231 13.51 10.42 16.57
N HIS A 232 14.82 10.13 16.63
CA HIS A 232 15.51 9.42 17.73
C HIS A 232 15.27 7.92 17.89
N GLU A 233 14.71 7.19 16.93
CA GLU A 233 14.44 5.76 17.09
C GLU A 233 15.06 4.91 15.99
N LYS A 234 15.68 3.80 16.41
CA LYS A 234 15.92 2.67 15.51
C LYS A 234 14.57 2.00 15.29
N LEU A 235 13.87 2.43 14.24
CA LEU A 235 12.59 1.83 13.88
C LEU A 235 12.84 0.45 13.28
N PHE A 236 12.08 -0.52 13.75
CA PHE A 236 11.89 -1.79 13.05
C PHE A 236 10.44 -1.84 12.56
N ILE A 237 10.25 -1.68 11.27
CA ILE A 237 8.92 -1.63 10.65
C ILE A 237 8.56 -3.04 10.19
N LYS A 238 7.87 -3.82 11.04
CA LYS A 238 7.31 -5.11 10.64
C LYS A 238 6.17 -4.90 9.64
N ASP A 239 5.29 -3.95 9.93
CA ASP A 239 4.21 -3.52 9.07
C ASP A 239 3.77 -2.10 9.45
N PHE A 240 2.97 -1.45 8.59
CA PHE A 240 2.41 -0.14 8.91
C PHE A 240 1.04 0.05 8.25
N SER A 241 0.25 0.96 8.80
CA SER A 241 -1.00 1.44 8.22
C SER A 241 -1.04 2.96 8.30
N VAL A 242 -1.75 3.59 7.36
CA VAL A 242 -1.98 5.03 7.37
C VAL A 242 -3.48 5.24 7.35
N ILE A 243 -3.97 5.96 8.35
CA ILE A 243 -5.39 6.24 8.51
C ILE A 243 -5.51 7.75 8.74
N ASP A 244 -6.09 8.45 7.78
CA ASP A 244 -6.10 9.91 7.72
C ASP A 244 -4.69 10.50 7.83
N GLU A 245 -4.39 11.31 8.84
CA GLU A 245 -3.07 11.87 9.11
C GLU A 245 -2.31 11.11 10.21
N THR A 246 -2.76 9.90 10.54
CA THR A 246 -2.15 9.05 11.55
C THR A 246 -1.43 7.87 10.93
N LEU A 247 -0.15 7.72 11.26
CA LEU A 247 0.69 6.60 10.90
C LEU A 247 0.74 5.63 12.07
N TYR A 248 0.39 4.39 11.82
CA TYR A 248 0.47 3.26 12.75
C TYR A 248 1.61 2.36 12.32
N ILE A 249 2.61 2.19 13.17
CA ILE A 249 3.76 1.32 12.90
C ILE A 249 3.72 0.14 13.87
N TYR A 250 3.69 -1.05 13.28
CA TYR A 250 3.81 -2.31 13.99
C TYR A 250 5.27 -2.71 14.06
N ASP A 251 5.83 -2.75 15.25
CA ASP A 251 7.09 -3.44 15.53
C ASP A 251 6.81 -4.88 16.00
N LYS A 252 7.78 -5.54 16.66
CA LYS A 252 7.58 -6.93 17.14
C LYS A 252 6.45 -7.06 18.15
N ASP A 253 6.35 -6.08 19.07
CA ASP A 253 5.56 -6.22 20.30
C ASP A 253 4.58 -5.07 20.49
N HIS A 254 4.75 -3.96 19.75
CA HIS A 254 3.99 -2.74 19.97
C HIS A 254 3.39 -2.19 18.68
N LEU A 255 2.27 -1.51 18.87
CA LEU A 255 1.68 -0.60 17.91
C LEU A 255 2.02 0.83 18.32
N ASN A 256 2.82 1.49 17.51
CA ASN A 256 3.22 2.88 17.70
C ASN A 256 2.39 3.79 16.80
N LYS A 257 1.77 4.80 17.38
CA LYS A 257 0.92 5.76 16.69
C LYS A 257 1.62 7.11 16.59
N TYR A 258 1.66 7.66 15.38
CA TYR A 258 2.28 8.93 15.08
C TYR A 258 1.32 9.83 14.32
N LEU A 259 1.31 11.12 14.67
CA LEU A 259 0.64 12.14 13.87
C LEU A 259 1.60 12.65 12.79
N ILE A 260 1.15 12.69 11.54
CA ILE A 260 1.88 13.27 10.42
C ILE A 260 1.62 14.78 10.42
N LEU A 261 2.67 15.57 10.67
CA LEU A 261 2.61 17.03 10.67
C LEU A 261 2.85 17.52 9.23
N SER A 262 1.77 17.91 8.56
CA SER A 262 1.78 18.43 7.17
C SER A 262 2.08 19.91 7.11
#